data_bd48db41940a9ec37ac148e951703144
#
_entry.id   bd48db41940a9ec37ac148e951703144
#
_cell.length_a   1.000
_cell.length_b   1.000
_cell.length_c   1.000
_cell.angle_alpha   90.00
_cell.angle_beta   90.00
_cell.angle_gamma   90.00
#
_symmetry.space_group_name_H-M   'P 1'
#
loop_
_entity.id
_entity.type
_entity.pdbx_description
1 polymer ?
#
loop_
_entity_poly.entity_id
_entity_poly.type
_entity_poly.pdbx_seq_one_letter_code
_entity_poly.pdbx_strand_id
1 'polypeptide(L)'
;MPVSVSRRSLLKASGLTAAAVSMNGAASAVASAATKDINVQHPIRNIEHVRAFYKNFPTRLAAVRKGFNRPLTLSEKILYTHLYHIEDARDFKRGHEFANFRPDQLVMEDLTAQSAMQQFLVAEFPKVQLPSSIHCDHLTLASDGAIKDLKVSNYDNRVTYKFLSDVSDKLGIDFWEPGAGIIHQETLENYAYPGCLIVGCDSHTPNGSGLGGIAIGIGGADAVDCMSGVEWELPVPKVIGVKLTGELKGWSTPKDVILKLLGILSVKGGTNAIIEYFGPGTDTLSATGKATIANMGAELGATSSVFPYDSHMMDYLRKTGREEIVLMANKIAGDLRADKAVYENPSKFYDQVITIDLSTLEPQVSGPYSPDADMNLSEMKENVKKKGLSDKIEAVLIGSCTNSSYEDISRAASIAQQALDHGISVKCPMFLSPGSNLVKATMDRDGLTRSSRNSVSRCSRMPAGRASACGTGRTTRSVRTRSFTASTATSGSVTTGTRSLKRSSCPRISRSLTRSAAVSPLTR
;
A
#
# COMPACT_ATOMS: atom_id res chain seq x y z
N MET A 1 22.80 2.96 -30.00
CA MET A 1 22.78 3.07 -28.53
C MET A 1 21.58 3.93 -28.16
N PRO A 2 20.58 3.46 -27.43
CA PRO A 2 19.46 4.30 -27.02
C PRO A 2 19.92 5.21 -25.89
N VAL A 3 19.72 6.51 -26.06
CA VAL A 3 20.01 7.54 -25.04
C VAL A 3 18.87 7.50 -24.02
N SER A 4 19.17 7.07 -22.81
CA SER A 4 18.24 7.13 -21.68
C SER A 4 18.03 8.60 -21.30
N VAL A 5 16.84 9.11 -21.51
CA VAL A 5 16.45 10.46 -21.05
C VAL A 5 16.01 10.34 -19.60
N SER A 6 16.76 10.94 -18.67
CA SER A 6 16.41 10.93 -17.24
C SER A 6 15.11 11.73 -16.99
N ARG A 7 14.37 11.38 -15.93
CA ARG A 7 13.16 12.12 -15.49
C ARG A 7 13.39 13.62 -15.27
N ARG A 8 14.63 14.04 -15.03
CA ARG A 8 15.02 15.45 -14.96
C ARG A 8 14.77 16.19 -16.26
N SER A 9 14.93 15.53 -17.40
CA SER A 9 14.68 16.11 -18.74
C SER A 9 13.18 16.24 -19.02
N LEU A 10 12.36 15.30 -18.51
CA LEU A 10 10.89 15.36 -18.62
C LEU A 10 10.29 16.52 -17.81
N LEU A 11 10.79 16.73 -16.58
CA LEU A 11 10.33 17.84 -15.74
C LEU A 11 10.75 19.23 -16.26
N LYS A 12 11.87 19.31 -16.98
CA LYS A 12 12.27 20.55 -17.68
C LYS A 12 11.41 20.82 -18.91
N ALA A 13 10.97 19.79 -19.63
CA ALA A 13 10.08 19.92 -20.80
C ALA A 13 8.66 20.35 -20.38
N SER A 14 8.13 19.84 -19.26
CA SER A 14 6.82 20.24 -18.73
C SER A 14 6.78 21.68 -18.17
N GLY A 15 7.92 22.20 -17.72
CA GLY A 15 8.03 23.61 -17.28
C GLY A 15 7.99 24.62 -18.45
N LEU A 16 8.38 24.20 -19.63
CA LEU A 16 8.38 25.05 -20.84
C LEU A 16 6.99 25.14 -21.52
N THR A 17 6.11 24.15 -21.33
CA THR A 17 4.76 24.16 -21.92
C THR A 17 3.77 25.06 -21.16
N ALA A 18 4.00 25.35 -19.90
CA ALA A 18 3.12 26.23 -19.11
C ALA A 18 3.32 27.74 -19.43
N ALA A 19 4.46 28.11 -20.02
CA ALA A 19 4.75 29.50 -20.41
C ALA A 19 4.34 29.84 -21.86
N ALA A 20 3.97 28.84 -22.67
CA ALA A 20 3.74 29.02 -24.12
C ALA A 20 2.27 29.26 -24.51
N VAL A 21 1.34 29.34 -23.55
CA VAL A 21 -0.11 29.53 -23.85
C VAL A 21 -0.50 30.99 -24.11
N SER A 22 0.44 31.94 -24.09
CA SER A 22 0.14 33.36 -24.29
C SER A 22 0.76 34.02 -25.53
N MET A 23 1.37 33.26 -26.48
CA MET A 23 1.91 33.87 -27.72
C MET A 23 1.52 33.07 -28.96
N ASN A 24 0.86 33.79 -29.87
CA ASN A 24 0.25 33.34 -31.11
C ASN A 24 1.11 32.47 -32.05
N GLY A 25 0.51 31.41 -32.60
CA GLY A 25 0.74 30.86 -33.95
C GLY A 25 2.07 30.17 -34.25
N ALA A 26 3.20 30.58 -33.68
CA ALA A 26 4.52 30.00 -33.96
C ALA A 26 4.92 28.86 -32.99
N ALA A 27 4.28 28.77 -31.84
CA ALA A 27 4.59 27.77 -30.81
C ALA A 27 4.06 26.35 -31.13
N SER A 28 3.04 26.25 -31.99
CA SER A 28 2.42 24.97 -32.35
C SER A 28 3.32 24.10 -33.23
N ALA A 29 4.15 24.72 -34.08
CA ALA A 29 5.07 23.99 -34.96
C ALA A 29 6.31 23.44 -34.22
N VAL A 30 6.78 24.16 -33.21
CA VAL A 30 7.93 23.73 -32.40
C VAL A 30 7.54 22.63 -31.41
N ALA A 31 6.32 22.69 -30.83
CA ALA A 31 5.81 21.65 -29.96
C ALA A 31 5.57 20.32 -30.72
N SER A 32 5.13 20.39 -31.98
CA SER A 32 4.92 19.20 -32.84
C SER A 32 6.22 18.54 -33.29
N ALA A 33 7.32 19.31 -33.43
CA ALA A 33 8.63 18.77 -33.81
C ALA A 33 9.35 18.10 -32.59
N ALA A 34 9.15 18.63 -31.38
CA ALA A 34 9.77 18.07 -30.19
C ALA A 34 9.13 16.77 -29.70
N THR A 35 7.89 16.45 -30.13
CA THR A 35 7.19 15.22 -29.72
C THR A 35 7.52 14.01 -30.61
N LYS A 36 8.28 14.16 -31.70
CA LYS A 36 8.58 13.04 -32.61
C LYS A 36 9.72 12.12 -32.17
N ASP A 37 10.55 12.52 -31.20
CA ASP A 37 11.71 11.74 -30.74
C ASP A 37 11.70 11.41 -29.26
N ILE A 38 10.61 11.66 -28.55
CA ILE A 38 10.46 11.17 -27.17
C ILE A 38 10.05 9.70 -27.28
N ASN A 39 10.97 8.82 -26.97
CA ASN A 39 10.69 7.41 -26.75
C ASN A 39 9.80 7.32 -25.50
N VAL A 40 8.48 7.49 -25.68
CA VAL A 40 7.51 7.44 -24.60
C VAL A 40 7.55 6.02 -24.08
N GLN A 41 8.11 5.82 -22.89
CA GLN A 41 8.01 4.53 -22.20
C GLN A 41 6.54 4.11 -22.16
N HIS A 42 6.28 2.85 -22.45
CA HIS A 42 4.92 2.30 -22.34
C HIS A 42 4.34 2.67 -20.97
N PRO A 43 3.10 3.18 -20.90
CA PRO A 43 2.50 3.62 -19.65
C PRO A 43 2.37 2.49 -18.61
N ILE A 44 2.35 1.24 -19.08
CA ILE A 44 2.28 0.05 -18.24
C ILE A 44 3.69 -0.48 -18.00
N ARG A 45 4.08 -0.54 -16.72
CA ARG A 45 5.34 -1.15 -16.31
C ARG A 45 5.34 -2.65 -16.61
N ASN A 46 6.48 -3.16 -17.05
CA ASN A 46 6.67 -4.59 -17.33
C ASN A 46 5.59 -5.20 -18.23
N ILE A 47 5.11 -4.45 -19.24
CA ILE A 47 3.96 -4.83 -20.07
C ILE A 47 4.10 -6.23 -20.69
N GLU A 48 5.29 -6.64 -21.10
CA GLU A 48 5.50 -7.96 -21.70
C GLU A 48 5.28 -9.08 -20.67
N HIS A 49 5.66 -8.85 -19.41
CA HIS A 49 5.35 -9.77 -18.32
C HIS A 49 3.84 -9.87 -18.08
N VAL A 50 3.15 -8.74 -18.05
CA VAL A 50 1.68 -8.67 -17.90
C VAL A 50 0.96 -9.38 -19.05
N ARG A 51 1.43 -9.17 -20.30
CA ARG A 51 0.89 -9.88 -21.48
C ARG A 51 1.08 -11.41 -21.36
N ALA A 52 2.27 -11.84 -20.94
CA ALA A 52 2.58 -13.25 -20.72
C ALA A 52 1.71 -13.85 -19.62
N PHE A 53 1.50 -13.12 -18.52
CA PHE A 53 0.59 -13.52 -17.45
C PHE A 53 -0.82 -13.80 -17.98
N TYR A 54 -1.48 -12.84 -18.62
CA TYR A 54 -2.86 -13.02 -19.11
C TYR A 54 -2.97 -14.11 -20.20
N LYS A 55 -1.94 -14.30 -21.01
CA LYS A 55 -1.89 -15.37 -22.00
C LYS A 55 -1.86 -16.76 -21.34
N ASN A 56 -1.12 -16.91 -20.25
CA ASN A 56 -0.86 -18.19 -19.61
C ASN A 56 -1.89 -18.52 -18.52
N PHE A 57 -2.56 -17.53 -17.95
CA PHE A 57 -3.48 -17.68 -16.81
C PHE A 57 -4.54 -18.77 -17.05
N PRO A 58 -5.27 -18.82 -18.19
CA PRO A 58 -6.29 -19.85 -18.42
C PRO A 58 -5.73 -21.26 -18.40
N THR A 59 -4.55 -21.47 -18.97
CA THR A 59 -3.90 -22.80 -19.02
C THR A 59 -3.45 -23.23 -17.62
N ARG A 60 -2.86 -22.33 -16.84
CA ARG A 60 -2.47 -22.60 -15.47
C ARG A 60 -3.68 -22.87 -14.58
N LEU A 61 -4.75 -22.08 -14.72
CA LEU A 61 -6.00 -22.29 -13.99
C LEU A 61 -6.65 -23.65 -14.32
N ALA A 62 -6.59 -24.08 -15.57
CA ALA A 62 -7.07 -25.42 -15.95
C ALA A 62 -6.30 -26.54 -15.24
N ALA A 63 -4.99 -26.40 -15.08
CA ALA A 63 -4.18 -27.35 -14.30
C ALA A 63 -4.57 -27.33 -12.81
N VAL A 64 -4.75 -26.13 -12.22
CA VAL A 64 -5.23 -25.99 -10.84
C VAL A 64 -6.60 -26.66 -10.66
N ARG A 65 -7.57 -26.39 -11.54
CA ARG A 65 -8.90 -27.02 -11.50
C ARG A 65 -8.83 -28.55 -11.55
N LYS A 66 -7.94 -29.09 -12.39
CA LYS A 66 -7.71 -30.54 -12.48
C LYS A 66 -7.15 -31.10 -11.17
N GLY A 67 -6.16 -30.43 -10.57
CA GLY A 67 -5.52 -30.88 -9.34
C GLY A 67 -6.45 -30.82 -8.12
N PHE A 68 -7.26 -29.78 -8.01
CA PHE A 68 -8.19 -29.58 -6.88
C PHE A 68 -9.49 -30.40 -7.04
N ASN A 69 -9.94 -30.64 -8.26
CA ASN A 69 -11.17 -31.38 -8.59
C ASN A 69 -12.42 -30.95 -7.77
N ARG A 70 -12.53 -29.64 -7.49
CA ARG A 70 -13.65 -29.00 -6.80
C ARG A 70 -13.78 -27.53 -7.22
N PRO A 71 -14.91 -26.86 -6.91
CA PRO A 71 -15.02 -25.43 -7.06
C PRO A 71 -13.95 -24.69 -6.25
N LEU A 72 -13.46 -23.57 -6.80
CA LEU A 72 -12.37 -22.76 -6.24
C LEU A 72 -12.85 -21.40 -5.79
N THR A 73 -12.33 -20.93 -4.66
CA THR A 73 -12.43 -19.53 -4.24
C THR A 73 -11.57 -18.64 -5.17
N LEU A 74 -11.79 -17.34 -5.15
CA LEU A 74 -10.96 -16.42 -5.94
C LEU A 74 -9.50 -16.46 -5.48
N SER A 75 -9.29 -16.48 -4.16
CA SER A 75 -7.95 -16.60 -3.57
C SER A 75 -7.21 -17.82 -4.09
N GLU A 76 -7.88 -18.97 -4.15
CA GLU A 76 -7.27 -20.20 -4.66
C GLU A 76 -6.95 -20.11 -6.16
N LYS A 77 -7.85 -19.55 -6.96
CA LYS A 77 -7.58 -19.37 -8.39
C LYS A 77 -6.34 -18.53 -8.62
N ILE A 78 -6.22 -17.40 -7.93
CA ILE A 78 -5.08 -16.50 -8.10
C ILE A 78 -3.83 -17.15 -7.51
N LEU A 79 -3.85 -17.56 -6.24
CA LEU A 79 -2.65 -18.04 -5.57
C LEU A 79 -2.06 -19.27 -6.27
N TYR A 80 -2.87 -20.29 -6.58
CA TYR A 80 -2.36 -21.54 -7.16
C TYR A 80 -2.06 -21.45 -8.66
N THR A 81 -2.54 -20.45 -9.38
CA THR A 81 -2.00 -20.18 -10.72
C THR A 81 -0.56 -19.63 -10.69
N HIS A 82 -0.06 -19.24 -9.54
CA HIS A 82 1.33 -18.81 -9.31
C HIS A 82 2.21 -19.91 -8.69
N LEU A 83 1.74 -21.16 -8.57
CA LEU A 83 2.63 -22.25 -8.15
C LEU A 83 3.91 -22.24 -8.99
N TYR A 84 5.07 -22.41 -8.35
CA TYR A 84 6.35 -22.45 -9.05
C TYR A 84 6.36 -23.60 -10.07
N HIS A 85 5.97 -24.79 -9.65
CA HIS A 85 5.67 -25.95 -10.49
C HIS A 85 4.16 -26.17 -10.56
N ILE A 86 3.54 -25.86 -11.71
CA ILE A 86 2.08 -25.97 -11.87
C ILE A 86 1.55 -27.40 -11.79
N GLU A 87 2.40 -28.37 -12.07
CA GLU A 87 2.14 -29.81 -11.93
C GLU A 87 1.90 -30.27 -10.49
N ASP A 88 2.37 -29.48 -9.52
CA ASP A 88 2.15 -29.74 -8.08
C ASP A 88 0.75 -29.34 -7.61
N ALA A 89 -0.08 -28.79 -8.51
CA ALA A 89 -1.43 -28.37 -8.17
C ALA A 89 -2.27 -29.52 -7.63
N ARG A 90 -2.71 -29.40 -6.39
CA ARG A 90 -3.57 -30.34 -5.66
C ARG A 90 -4.37 -29.60 -4.60
N ASP A 91 -5.32 -30.27 -3.99
CA ASP A 91 -6.09 -29.69 -2.88
C ASP A 91 -5.24 -29.69 -1.59
N PHE A 92 -4.52 -28.58 -1.39
CA PHE A 92 -3.66 -28.37 -0.23
C PHE A 92 -4.47 -28.18 1.06
N LYS A 93 -3.96 -28.74 2.17
CA LYS A 93 -4.57 -28.56 3.48
C LYS A 93 -4.22 -27.19 4.05
N ARG A 94 -5.15 -26.25 3.97
CA ARG A 94 -5.01 -24.88 4.47
C ARG A 94 -4.59 -24.83 5.94
N GLY A 95 -3.63 -23.97 6.27
CA GLY A 95 -3.10 -23.79 7.62
C GLY A 95 -2.17 -24.91 8.11
N HIS A 96 -1.86 -25.91 7.29
CA HIS A 96 -1.04 -27.07 7.68
C HIS A 96 0.09 -27.41 6.71
N GLU A 97 -0.05 -27.09 5.44
CA GLU A 97 0.92 -27.42 4.40
C GLU A 97 1.61 -26.15 3.92
N PHE A 98 2.67 -26.34 3.16
CA PHE A 98 3.42 -25.31 2.47
C PHE A 98 3.33 -25.55 0.97
N ALA A 99 3.46 -24.48 0.20
CA ALA A 99 3.55 -24.55 -1.25
C ALA A 99 4.52 -23.48 -1.76
N ASN A 100 5.13 -23.76 -2.91
CA ASN A 100 6.13 -22.90 -3.52
C ASN A 100 5.50 -22.09 -4.65
N PHE A 101 5.76 -20.77 -4.63
CA PHE A 101 5.15 -19.84 -5.55
C PHE A 101 6.21 -19.03 -6.31
N ARG A 102 5.79 -18.45 -7.42
CA ARG A 102 6.54 -17.46 -8.19
C ARG A 102 5.68 -16.21 -8.33
N PRO A 103 6.00 -15.13 -7.61
CA PRO A 103 5.30 -13.86 -7.74
C PRO A 103 5.51 -13.20 -9.12
N ASP A 104 4.67 -12.22 -9.45
CA ASP A 104 4.79 -11.41 -10.66
C ASP A 104 5.65 -10.16 -10.46
N GLN A 105 5.66 -9.62 -9.24
CA GLN A 105 6.32 -8.36 -8.91
C GLN A 105 6.80 -8.38 -7.47
N LEU A 106 8.02 -7.85 -7.24
CA LEU A 106 8.54 -7.53 -5.93
C LEU A 106 8.57 -5.99 -5.75
N VAL A 107 8.07 -5.50 -4.63
CA VAL A 107 8.17 -4.09 -4.24
C VAL A 107 8.88 -3.95 -2.89
N MET A 108 9.88 -3.08 -2.80
CA MET A 108 10.70 -2.92 -1.59
C MET A 108 10.72 -1.46 -1.16
N GLU A 109 10.60 -1.22 0.14
CA GLU A 109 10.83 0.09 0.73
C GLU A 109 12.33 0.29 1.06
N ASP A 110 12.75 1.54 1.26
CA ASP A 110 14.17 1.91 1.36
C ASP A 110 14.89 1.43 2.64
N LEU A 111 14.19 1.01 3.69
CA LEU A 111 14.81 0.44 4.89
C LEU A 111 15.24 -1.02 4.65
N THR A 112 14.29 -1.86 4.23
CA THR A 112 14.55 -3.29 4.04
C THR A 112 15.36 -3.55 2.77
N ALA A 113 15.15 -2.75 1.71
CA ALA A 113 15.91 -2.85 0.47
C ALA A 113 17.42 -2.75 0.67
N GLN A 114 17.90 -1.98 1.65
CA GLN A 114 19.33 -1.88 1.91
C GLN A 114 19.97 -3.25 2.20
N SER A 115 19.37 -3.99 3.14
CA SER A 115 19.90 -5.31 3.52
C SER A 115 19.63 -6.38 2.46
N ALA A 116 18.47 -6.35 1.81
CA ALA A 116 18.14 -7.26 0.73
C ALA A 116 19.09 -7.10 -0.47
N MET A 117 19.38 -5.85 -0.87
CA MET A 117 20.32 -5.58 -1.95
C MET A 117 21.76 -6.00 -1.61
N GLN A 118 22.20 -5.78 -0.37
CA GLN A 118 23.54 -6.25 0.06
C GLN A 118 23.64 -7.77 -0.03
N GLN A 119 22.62 -8.50 0.43
CA GLN A 119 22.59 -9.97 0.35
C GLN A 119 22.54 -10.45 -1.11
N PHE A 120 21.71 -9.82 -1.95
CA PHE A 120 21.63 -10.17 -3.37
C PHE A 120 22.93 -9.93 -4.12
N LEU A 121 23.66 -8.85 -3.81
CA LEU A 121 24.97 -8.58 -4.41
C LEU A 121 26.03 -9.63 -4.04
N VAL A 122 25.96 -10.20 -2.83
CA VAL A 122 26.85 -11.31 -2.41
C VAL A 122 26.57 -12.59 -3.19
N ALA A 123 25.33 -12.78 -3.64
CA ALA A 123 24.96 -13.92 -4.47
C ALA A 123 25.42 -13.81 -5.94
N GLU A 124 26.02 -12.67 -6.34
CA GLU A 124 26.65 -12.41 -7.64
C GLU A 124 25.74 -12.59 -8.87
N PHE A 125 24.43 -12.53 -8.72
CA PHE A 125 23.52 -12.56 -9.86
C PHE A 125 23.68 -11.28 -10.72
N PRO A 126 23.73 -11.42 -12.05
CA PRO A 126 23.94 -10.27 -12.94
C PRO A 126 22.73 -9.32 -13.01
N LYS A 127 21.52 -9.85 -12.79
CA LYS A 127 20.24 -9.13 -12.79
C LYS A 127 19.22 -9.87 -11.94
N VAL A 128 18.21 -9.15 -11.50
CA VAL A 128 17.05 -9.77 -10.85
C VAL A 128 16.25 -10.64 -11.84
N GLN A 129 15.72 -11.74 -11.35
CA GLN A 129 14.93 -12.70 -12.13
C GLN A 129 13.42 -12.43 -12.08
N LEU A 130 13.01 -11.46 -11.26
CA LEU A 130 11.64 -11.04 -11.06
C LEU A 130 11.55 -9.52 -11.26
N PRO A 131 10.55 -8.98 -11.96
CA PRO A 131 10.28 -7.55 -11.97
C PRO A 131 10.28 -7.00 -10.55
N SER A 132 11.13 -6.00 -10.28
CA SER A 132 11.33 -5.48 -8.93
C SER A 132 11.37 -3.96 -8.93
N SER A 133 10.96 -3.35 -7.81
CA SER A 133 11.04 -1.91 -7.61
C SER A 133 11.48 -1.55 -6.19
N ILE A 134 12.18 -0.43 -6.07
CA ILE A 134 12.58 0.17 -4.79
C ILE A 134 11.96 1.55 -4.68
N HIS A 135 11.35 1.83 -3.52
CA HIS A 135 10.62 3.05 -3.21
C HIS A 135 11.22 3.74 -1.99
N CYS A 136 11.66 5.00 -2.14
CA CYS A 136 12.30 5.75 -1.06
C CYS A 136 11.25 6.58 -0.29
N ASP A 137 10.47 5.93 0.56
CA ASP A 137 9.37 6.56 1.29
C ASP A 137 9.43 6.45 2.82
N HIS A 138 10.28 5.58 3.40
CA HIS A 138 10.34 5.36 4.84
C HIS A 138 11.38 6.22 5.57
N LEU A 139 12.47 6.64 4.92
CA LEU A 139 13.53 7.42 5.55
C LEU A 139 13.25 8.92 5.64
N THR A 140 12.13 9.41 5.12
CA THR A 140 11.77 10.82 5.18
C THR A 140 10.86 11.10 6.39
N LEU A 141 11.31 11.98 7.29
CA LEU A 141 10.52 12.41 8.45
C LEU A 141 9.59 13.57 8.06
N ALA A 142 8.33 13.46 8.45
CA ALA A 142 7.35 14.53 8.30
C ALA A 142 7.35 15.42 9.55
N SER A 143 7.95 16.61 9.44
CA SER A 143 8.11 17.52 10.57
C SER A 143 7.76 18.97 10.24
N ASP A 144 8.37 19.55 9.21
CA ASP A 144 8.28 20.97 8.88
C ASP A 144 7.60 21.26 7.53
N GLY A 145 7.22 20.20 6.81
CA GLY A 145 6.59 20.26 5.50
C GLY A 145 7.48 19.75 4.37
N ALA A 146 6.86 19.24 3.32
CA ALA A 146 7.46 18.39 2.30
C ALA A 146 8.78 18.90 1.70
N ILE A 147 8.87 20.20 1.37
CA ILE A 147 10.07 20.76 0.72
C ILE A 147 11.27 20.70 1.67
N LYS A 148 11.05 21.06 2.93
CA LYS A 148 12.13 21.11 3.94
C LYS A 148 12.50 19.70 4.38
N ASP A 149 11.50 18.87 4.65
CA ASP A 149 11.68 17.49 5.11
C ASP A 149 12.39 16.65 4.04
N LEU A 150 12.01 16.79 2.76
CA LEU A 150 12.67 16.13 1.65
C LEU A 150 14.13 16.60 1.47
N LYS A 151 14.40 17.90 1.66
CA LYS A 151 15.78 18.41 1.60
C LYS A 151 16.65 17.80 2.71
N VAL A 152 16.11 17.72 3.92
CA VAL A 152 16.80 17.10 5.07
C VAL A 152 17.03 15.62 4.80
N SER A 153 15.98 14.90 4.38
CA SER A 153 16.08 13.47 4.07
C SER A 153 17.12 13.16 2.98
N ASN A 154 17.11 13.94 1.89
CA ASN A 154 18.07 13.79 0.80
C ASN A 154 19.53 14.05 1.24
N TYR A 155 19.74 14.93 2.21
CA TYR A 155 21.05 15.18 2.76
C TYR A 155 21.49 14.08 3.73
N ASP A 156 20.64 13.74 4.68
CA ASP A 156 20.96 12.79 5.75
C ASP A 156 21.13 11.36 5.21
N ASN A 157 20.28 10.96 4.26
CA ASN A 157 20.26 9.61 3.71
C ASN A 157 20.93 9.49 2.32
N ARG A 158 21.74 10.49 1.90
CA ARG A 158 22.33 10.56 0.57
C ARG A 158 23.13 9.32 0.17
N VAL A 159 23.80 8.69 1.13
CA VAL A 159 24.61 7.48 0.88
C VAL A 159 23.70 6.29 0.59
N THR A 160 22.65 6.13 1.37
CA THR A 160 21.64 5.07 1.18
C THR A 160 20.92 5.23 -0.15
N TYR A 161 20.41 6.43 -0.44
CA TYR A 161 19.69 6.67 -1.70
C TYR A 161 20.58 6.49 -2.92
N LYS A 162 21.86 6.92 -2.82
CA LYS A 162 22.82 6.67 -3.90
C LYS A 162 23.09 5.19 -4.10
N PHE A 163 23.32 4.45 -3.00
CA PHE A 163 23.52 3.00 -3.07
C PHE A 163 22.31 2.30 -3.72
N LEU A 164 21.11 2.59 -3.27
CA LEU A 164 19.90 1.98 -3.82
C LEU A 164 19.67 2.33 -5.29
N SER A 165 19.94 3.58 -5.69
CA SER A 165 19.87 4.01 -7.08
C SER A 165 20.89 3.30 -7.97
N ASP A 166 22.18 3.25 -7.54
CA ASP A 166 23.25 2.63 -8.31
C ASP A 166 23.01 1.11 -8.50
N VAL A 167 22.54 0.45 -7.43
CA VAL A 167 22.24 -1.00 -7.49
C VAL A 167 21.01 -1.26 -8.37
N SER A 168 20.00 -0.41 -8.29
CA SER A 168 18.80 -0.50 -9.14
C SER A 168 19.17 -0.39 -10.62
N ASP A 169 19.98 0.58 -10.99
CA ASP A 169 20.46 0.77 -12.36
C ASP A 169 21.24 -0.45 -12.86
N LYS A 170 22.14 -1.00 -12.01
CA LYS A 170 22.95 -2.17 -12.33
C LYS A 170 22.11 -3.43 -12.54
N LEU A 171 21.11 -3.67 -11.69
CA LEU A 171 20.37 -4.93 -11.63
C LEU A 171 19.07 -4.91 -12.44
N GLY A 172 18.67 -3.74 -12.99
CA GLY A 172 17.43 -3.58 -13.75
C GLY A 172 16.19 -3.49 -12.88
N ILE A 173 16.31 -2.83 -11.72
CA ILE A 173 15.23 -2.59 -10.76
C ILE A 173 14.67 -1.17 -10.99
N ASP A 174 13.36 -1.01 -10.95
CA ASP A 174 12.72 0.31 -10.99
C ASP A 174 13.03 1.07 -9.69
N PHE A 175 13.52 2.31 -9.81
CA PHE A 175 13.88 3.13 -8.66
C PHE A 175 12.97 4.37 -8.55
N TRP A 176 12.27 4.49 -7.41
CA TRP A 176 11.41 5.61 -7.07
C TRP A 176 12.12 6.51 -6.06
N GLU A 177 12.49 7.71 -6.53
CA GLU A 177 13.25 8.68 -5.74
C GLU A 177 12.48 9.14 -4.49
N PRO A 178 13.20 9.61 -3.43
CA PRO A 178 12.56 10.24 -2.28
C PRO A 178 11.60 11.36 -2.69
N GLY A 179 10.37 11.29 -2.19
CA GLY A 179 9.30 12.23 -2.50
C GLY A 179 8.48 11.91 -3.74
N ALA A 180 8.69 10.77 -4.39
CA ALA A 180 7.83 10.31 -5.49
C ALA A 180 6.42 9.95 -4.99
N GLY A 181 6.34 9.18 -3.93
CA GLY A 181 5.09 8.75 -3.32
C GLY A 181 5.29 7.68 -2.25
N ILE A 182 4.18 7.19 -1.72
CA ILE A 182 4.12 6.04 -0.82
C ILE A 182 4.17 4.77 -1.67
N ILE A 183 5.02 3.80 -1.29
CA ILE A 183 5.18 2.53 -2.00
C ILE A 183 3.84 1.89 -2.36
N HIS A 184 2.85 1.89 -1.46
CA HIS A 184 1.56 1.23 -1.68
C HIS A 184 0.70 1.95 -2.72
N GLN A 185 0.72 3.27 -2.73
CA GLN A 185 0.02 4.08 -3.72
C GLN A 185 0.70 3.94 -5.09
N GLU A 186 2.03 3.99 -5.13
CA GLU A 186 2.78 3.80 -6.38
C GLU A 186 2.61 2.38 -6.93
N THR A 187 2.53 1.36 -6.05
CA THR A 187 2.24 -0.02 -6.45
C THR A 187 0.85 -0.13 -7.07
N LEU A 188 -0.16 0.46 -6.45
CA LEU A 188 -1.52 0.45 -6.97
C LEU A 188 -1.61 1.18 -8.33
N GLU A 189 -0.91 2.32 -8.47
CA GLU A 189 -0.93 3.14 -9.67
C GLU A 189 -0.16 2.54 -10.85
N ASN A 190 0.90 1.73 -10.60
CA ASN A 190 1.86 1.37 -11.65
C ASN A 190 2.04 -0.14 -11.85
N TYR A 191 1.85 -0.98 -10.84
CA TYR A 191 2.22 -2.40 -10.88
C TYR A 191 1.06 -3.36 -10.70
N ALA A 192 0.10 -3.05 -9.81
CA ALA A 192 -1.01 -3.95 -9.51
C ALA A 192 -1.99 -4.09 -10.70
N TYR A 193 -2.44 -5.31 -10.93
CA TYR A 193 -3.44 -5.64 -11.94
C TYR A 193 -4.29 -6.85 -11.50
N PRO A 194 -5.49 -7.05 -12.08
CA PRO A 194 -6.36 -8.17 -11.71
C PRO A 194 -5.70 -9.53 -11.92
N GLY A 195 -5.70 -10.34 -10.89
CA GLY A 195 -5.14 -11.69 -10.89
C GLY A 195 -3.66 -11.80 -10.56
N CYS A 196 -2.91 -10.69 -10.40
CA CYS A 196 -1.48 -10.73 -10.08
C CYS A 196 -1.18 -11.25 -8.67
N LEU A 197 0.06 -11.73 -8.47
CA LEU A 197 0.66 -12.00 -7.17
C LEU A 197 1.84 -11.05 -6.96
N ILE A 198 1.68 -10.09 -6.05
CA ILE A 198 2.71 -9.13 -5.66
C ILE A 198 3.26 -9.51 -4.29
N VAL A 199 4.57 -9.45 -4.10
CA VAL A 199 5.21 -9.54 -2.79
C VAL A 199 5.94 -8.25 -2.48
N GLY A 200 6.02 -7.88 -1.20
CA GLY A 200 6.70 -6.63 -0.85
C GLY A 200 7.22 -6.61 0.58
N CYS A 201 8.30 -5.86 0.79
CA CYS A 201 8.96 -5.76 2.08
C CYS A 201 8.28 -4.77 3.04
N ASP A 202 6.97 -4.63 2.95
CA ASP A 202 6.18 -3.80 3.84
C ASP A 202 4.87 -4.51 4.20
N SER A 203 4.44 -4.39 5.47
CA SER A 203 3.23 -5.04 5.98
C SER A 203 1.94 -4.59 5.30
N HIS A 204 1.91 -3.38 4.71
CA HIS A 204 0.76 -2.84 3.99
C HIS A 204 0.80 -3.10 2.47
N THR A 205 1.71 -3.96 1.99
CA THR A 205 1.72 -4.46 0.61
C THR A 205 0.34 -4.93 0.12
N PRO A 206 -0.55 -5.52 0.97
CA PRO A 206 -1.91 -5.88 0.60
C PRO A 206 -2.77 -4.76 -0.01
N ASN A 207 -2.37 -3.48 0.11
CA ASN A 207 -2.99 -2.37 -0.60
C ASN A 207 -3.13 -2.62 -2.12
N GLY A 208 -2.14 -3.28 -2.73
CA GLY A 208 -2.16 -3.66 -4.15
C GLY A 208 -3.32 -4.58 -4.53
N SER A 209 -3.86 -5.31 -3.57
CA SER A 209 -5.02 -6.20 -3.77
C SER A 209 -6.33 -5.47 -4.08
N GLY A 210 -6.36 -4.15 -3.90
CA GLY A 210 -7.50 -3.31 -4.29
C GLY A 210 -7.87 -3.38 -5.77
N LEU A 211 -6.97 -3.90 -6.62
CA LEU A 211 -7.20 -4.17 -8.04
C LEU A 211 -7.45 -5.65 -8.38
N GLY A 212 -7.85 -6.47 -7.39
CA GLY A 212 -8.27 -7.85 -7.65
C GLY A 212 -7.12 -8.84 -7.87
N GLY A 213 -5.91 -8.49 -7.42
CA GLY A 213 -4.78 -9.39 -7.26
C GLY A 213 -4.60 -9.84 -5.81
N ILE A 214 -3.56 -10.62 -5.53
CA ILE A 214 -3.10 -10.94 -4.18
C ILE A 214 -1.76 -10.22 -3.97
N ALA A 215 -1.64 -9.48 -2.87
CA ALA A 215 -0.41 -8.80 -2.51
C ALA A 215 -0.04 -9.15 -1.06
N ILE A 216 1.20 -9.58 -0.82
CA ILE A 216 1.64 -10.17 0.45
C ILE A 216 2.88 -9.46 0.95
N GLY A 217 2.89 -9.09 2.25
CA GLY A 217 4.08 -8.60 2.94
C GLY A 217 5.05 -9.74 3.25
N ILE A 218 6.33 -9.57 2.90
CA ILE A 218 7.40 -10.55 3.09
C ILE A 218 8.61 -9.95 3.77
N GLY A 219 9.52 -10.79 4.27
CA GLY A 219 10.79 -10.37 4.82
C GLY A 219 11.86 -10.09 3.76
N GLY A 220 12.96 -9.44 4.17
CA GLY A 220 14.07 -9.14 3.27
C GLY A 220 14.76 -10.39 2.72
N ALA A 221 14.81 -11.49 3.46
CA ALA A 221 15.36 -12.77 2.99
C ALA A 221 14.51 -13.34 1.86
N ASP A 222 13.18 -13.39 2.03
CA ASP A 222 12.24 -13.84 0.99
C ASP A 222 12.35 -12.97 -0.28
N ALA A 223 12.62 -11.67 -0.11
CA ALA A 223 12.84 -10.77 -1.26
C ALA A 223 14.09 -11.16 -2.04
N VAL A 224 15.16 -11.58 -1.36
CA VAL A 224 16.39 -12.08 -2.03
C VAL A 224 16.10 -13.36 -2.80
N ASP A 225 15.34 -14.29 -2.22
CA ASP A 225 14.94 -15.52 -2.88
C ASP A 225 14.12 -15.22 -4.14
N CYS A 226 13.11 -14.36 -4.03
CA CYS A 226 12.31 -13.90 -5.17
C CYS A 226 13.17 -13.26 -6.28
N MET A 227 14.09 -12.35 -5.92
CA MET A 227 14.99 -11.70 -6.89
C MET A 227 15.93 -12.71 -7.56
N SER A 228 16.35 -13.73 -6.84
CA SER A 228 17.21 -14.80 -7.36
C SER A 228 16.48 -15.79 -8.26
N GLY A 229 15.12 -15.72 -8.28
CA GLY A 229 14.27 -16.60 -9.08
C GLY A 229 14.13 -18.01 -8.51
N VAL A 230 14.49 -18.21 -7.23
CA VAL A 230 14.24 -19.46 -6.52
C VAL A 230 12.79 -19.53 -6.03
N GLU A 231 12.39 -20.70 -5.61
CA GLU A 231 11.03 -20.93 -5.10
C GLU A 231 10.79 -20.13 -3.83
N TRP A 232 9.67 -19.42 -3.80
CA TRP A 232 9.22 -18.74 -2.58
C TRP A 232 8.19 -19.61 -1.87
N GLU A 233 8.54 -20.09 -0.69
CA GLU A 233 7.68 -20.94 0.13
C GLU A 233 6.71 -20.11 0.96
N LEU A 234 5.42 -20.46 0.92
CA LEU A 234 4.37 -19.85 1.72
C LEU A 234 3.58 -20.92 2.47
N PRO A 235 3.33 -20.76 3.80
CA PRO A 235 2.31 -21.56 4.48
C PRO A 235 0.96 -21.37 3.80
N VAL A 236 0.35 -22.46 3.36
CA VAL A 236 -0.95 -22.43 2.67
C VAL A 236 -1.98 -21.71 3.55
N PRO A 237 -2.48 -20.54 3.15
CA PRO A 237 -3.33 -19.75 4.03
C PRO A 237 -4.74 -20.32 4.12
N LYS A 238 -5.40 -20.10 5.25
CA LYS A 238 -6.85 -20.20 5.37
C LYS A 238 -7.52 -19.13 4.51
N VAL A 239 -8.79 -19.30 4.22
CA VAL A 239 -9.57 -18.28 3.49
C VAL A 239 -10.80 -17.90 4.32
N ILE A 240 -10.83 -16.65 4.77
CA ILE A 240 -11.97 -16.07 5.47
C ILE A 240 -12.82 -15.31 4.46
N GLY A 241 -14.05 -15.77 4.26
CA GLY A 241 -15.00 -15.10 3.36
C GLY A 241 -15.74 -13.97 4.08
N VAL A 242 -15.66 -12.76 3.54
CA VAL A 242 -16.42 -11.60 4.04
C VAL A 242 -17.48 -11.21 3.02
N LYS A 243 -18.72 -11.51 3.35
CA LYS A 243 -19.88 -11.15 2.52
C LYS A 243 -20.29 -9.71 2.77
N LEU A 244 -20.20 -8.87 1.75
CA LEU A 244 -20.68 -7.49 1.78
C LEU A 244 -22.05 -7.39 1.09
N THR A 245 -23.01 -6.78 1.77
CA THR A 245 -24.35 -6.50 1.24
C THR A 245 -24.67 -5.01 1.33
N GLY A 246 -25.64 -4.55 0.55
CA GLY A 246 -26.01 -3.14 0.54
C GLY A 246 -24.95 -2.21 -0.01
N GLU A 247 -24.99 -0.94 0.35
CA GLU A 247 -24.07 0.11 -0.05
C GLU A 247 -23.79 1.08 1.11
N LEU A 248 -22.60 1.70 1.13
CA LEU A 248 -22.23 2.69 2.14
C LEU A 248 -23.11 3.94 2.03
N LYS A 249 -23.56 4.46 3.17
CA LYS A 249 -24.44 5.63 3.25
C LYS A 249 -23.90 6.71 4.18
N GLY A 250 -24.31 7.95 3.92
CA GLY A 250 -24.00 9.08 4.77
C GLY A 250 -22.50 9.35 4.93
N TRP A 251 -22.00 9.28 6.13
CA TRP A 251 -20.61 9.55 6.49
C TRP A 251 -19.71 8.32 6.45
N SER A 252 -20.28 7.12 6.31
CA SER A 252 -19.51 5.88 6.29
C SER A 252 -18.63 5.79 5.05
N THR A 253 -17.45 5.19 5.20
CA THR A 253 -16.39 5.08 4.21
C THR A 253 -15.91 3.63 4.09
N PRO A 254 -15.17 3.25 3.05
CA PRO A 254 -14.56 1.93 2.97
C PRO A 254 -13.71 1.58 4.18
N LYS A 255 -13.09 2.58 4.84
CA LYS A 255 -12.31 2.35 6.05
C LYS A 255 -13.15 1.82 7.21
N ASP A 256 -14.42 2.23 7.31
CA ASP A 256 -15.31 1.74 8.37
C ASP A 256 -15.60 0.24 8.24
N VAL A 257 -15.56 -0.30 7.01
CA VAL A 257 -15.70 -1.75 6.75
C VAL A 257 -14.58 -2.53 7.41
N ILE A 258 -13.33 -2.11 7.21
CA ILE A 258 -12.18 -2.82 7.79
C ILE A 258 -12.05 -2.58 9.28
N LEU A 259 -12.41 -1.40 9.80
CA LEU A 259 -12.46 -1.15 11.24
C LEU A 259 -13.49 -2.06 11.91
N LYS A 260 -14.68 -2.19 11.31
CA LYS A 260 -15.70 -3.13 11.80
C LYS A 260 -15.21 -4.56 11.81
N LEU A 261 -14.56 -4.98 10.73
CA LEU A 261 -13.98 -6.33 10.65
C LEU A 261 -12.88 -6.54 11.69
N LEU A 262 -12.06 -5.52 11.96
CA LEU A 262 -11.03 -5.54 12.98
C LEU A 262 -11.63 -5.69 14.40
N GLY A 263 -12.74 -5.02 14.68
CA GLY A 263 -13.49 -5.22 15.91
C GLY A 263 -14.05 -6.65 16.07
N ILE A 264 -14.40 -7.32 14.95
CA ILE A 264 -14.92 -8.70 14.95
C ILE A 264 -13.79 -9.74 15.11
N LEU A 265 -12.70 -9.61 14.36
CA LEU A 265 -11.62 -10.59 14.27
C LEU A 265 -10.47 -10.34 15.26
N SER A 266 -10.35 -9.13 15.78
CA SER A 266 -9.21 -8.61 16.53
C SER A 266 -7.89 -8.61 15.70
N VAL A 267 -6.79 -8.17 16.31
CA VAL A 267 -5.46 -8.03 15.67
C VAL A 267 -4.78 -9.36 15.30
N LYS A 268 -5.37 -10.50 15.64
CA LYS A 268 -4.80 -11.84 15.35
C LYS A 268 -5.75 -12.76 14.58
N GLY A 269 -6.99 -12.34 14.36
CA GLY A 269 -8.01 -13.21 13.77
C GLY A 269 -7.76 -13.56 12.32
N GLY A 270 -7.00 -12.73 11.60
CA GLY A 270 -6.59 -12.97 10.22
C GLY A 270 -5.27 -13.71 10.04
N THR A 271 -4.59 -14.11 11.13
CA THR A 271 -3.26 -14.74 11.05
C THR A 271 -3.27 -15.98 10.16
N ASN A 272 -2.34 -16.01 9.21
CA ASN A 272 -2.25 -17.05 8.17
C ASN A 272 -3.56 -17.27 7.42
N ALA A 273 -4.26 -16.17 7.08
CA ALA A 273 -5.48 -16.22 6.28
C ALA A 273 -5.47 -15.14 5.20
N ILE A 274 -6.12 -15.44 4.08
CA ILE A 274 -6.51 -14.45 3.07
C ILE A 274 -7.96 -14.08 3.33
N ILE A 275 -8.24 -12.78 3.37
CA ILE A 275 -9.60 -12.25 3.49
C ILE A 275 -10.18 -12.09 2.08
N GLU A 276 -11.12 -12.92 1.71
CA GLU A 276 -11.80 -12.85 0.42
C GLU A 276 -13.15 -12.16 0.57
N TYR A 277 -13.28 -10.97 -0.02
CA TYR A 277 -14.52 -10.22 -0.01
C TYR A 277 -15.41 -10.64 -1.17
N PHE A 278 -16.71 -10.81 -0.92
CA PHE A 278 -17.69 -11.19 -1.93
C PHE A 278 -19.07 -10.65 -1.63
N GLY A 279 -20.00 -10.85 -2.54
CA GLY A 279 -21.38 -10.37 -2.43
C GLY A 279 -21.60 -9.03 -3.14
N PRO A 280 -22.88 -8.60 -3.29
CA PRO A 280 -23.22 -7.43 -4.10
C PRO A 280 -22.66 -6.11 -3.58
N GLY A 281 -22.37 -6.01 -2.28
CA GLY A 281 -21.76 -4.81 -1.71
C GLY A 281 -20.33 -4.56 -2.20
N THR A 282 -19.60 -5.58 -2.70
CA THR A 282 -18.26 -5.36 -3.28
C THR A 282 -18.32 -4.50 -4.54
N ASP A 283 -19.37 -4.64 -5.34
CA ASP A 283 -19.53 -3.92 -6.60
C ASP A 283 -19.94 -2.44 -6.39
N THR A 284 -20.20 -2.02 -5.14
CA THR A 284 -20.50 -0.61 -4.78
C THR A 284 -19.26 0.17 -4.30
N LEU A 285 -18.16 -0.52 -4.06
CA LEU A 285 -16.92 0.08 -3.56
C LEU A 285 -15.98 0.46 -4.71
N SER A 286 -15.36 1.64 -4.61
CA SER A 286 -14.33 2.07 -5.54
C SER A 286 -13.06 1.19 -5.44
N ALA A 287 -12.20 1.23 -6.46
CA ALA A 287 -10.91 0.53 -6.43
C ALA A 287 -10.02 1.02 -5.29
N THR A 288 -9.96 2.34 -5.06
CA THR A 288 -9.20 2.95 -3.95
C THR A 288 -9.81 2.61 -2.59
N GLY A 289 -11.14 2.50 -2.49
CA GLY A 289 -11.81 2.02 -1.29
C GLY A 289 -11.50 0.56 -0.97
N LYS A 290 -11.45 -0.32 -1.98
CA LYS A 290 -11.01 -1.70 -1.83
C LYS A 290 -9.53 -1.77 -1.41
N ALA A 291 -8.68 -0.90 -1.97
CA ALA A 291 -7.28 -0.78 -1.57
C ALA A 291 -7.15 -0.37 -0.09
N THR A 292 -7.97 0.58 0.39
CA THR A 292 -8.04 0.97 1.80
C THR A 292 -8.40 -0.22 2.71
N ILE A 293 -9.41 -0.99 2.33
CA ILE A 293 -9.82 -2.18 3.09
C ILE A 293 -8.70 -3.22 3.12
N ALA A 294 -8.10 -3.51 1.96
CA ALA A 294 -7.01 -4.48 1.85
C ALA A 294 -5.74 -4.02 2.60
N ASN A 295 -5.40 -2.73 2.53
CA ASN A 295 -4.27 -2.14 3.24
C ASN A 295 -4.32 -2.44 4.74
N MET A 296 -5.47 -2.21 5.38
CA MET A 296 -5.65 -2.44 6.81
C MET A 296 -5.90 -3.91 7.18
N GLY A 297 -5.86 -4.83 6.23
CA GLY A 297 -5.78 -6.27 6.51
C GLY A 297 -4.53 -6.65 7.32
N ALA A 298 -3.47 -5.82 7.25
CA ALA A 298 -2.27 -5.96 8.06
C ALA A 298 -2.57 -5.91 9.57
N GLU A 299 -3.50 -5.05 9.99
CA GLU A 299 -3.90 -4.92 11.40
C GLU A 299 -4.65 -6.14 11.94
N LEU A 300 -5.27 -6.92 11.05
CA LEU A 300 -5.87 -8.22 11.39
C LEU A 300 -4.82 -9.35 11.51
N GLY A 301 -3.57 -9.08 11.12
CA GLY A 301 -2.55 -10.10 10.91
C GLY A 301 -2.80 -10.97 9.68
N ALA A 302 -3.66 -10.52 8.75
CA ALA A 302 -3.98 -11.26 7.53
C ALA A 302 -2.78 -11.32 6.58
N THR A 303 -2.61 -12.47 5.92
CA THR A 303 -1.59 -12.66 4.88
C THR A 303 -1.87 -11.76 3.69
N SER A 304 -3.14 -11.62 3.29
CA SER A 304 -3.58 -10.73 2.23
C SER A 304 -5.09 -10.51 2.28
N SER A 305 -5.57 -9.69 1.36
CA SER A 305 -7.00 -9.52 1.04
C SER A 305 -7.21 -9.66 -0.46
N VAL A 306 -8.43 -9.96 -0.91
CA VAL A 306 -8.76 -9.99 -2.35
C VAL A 306 -10.22 -9.62 -2.60
N PHE A 307 -10.45 -8.97 -3.72
CA PHE A 307 -11.78 -8.60 -4.24
C PHE A 307 -11.98 -9.16 -5.64
N PRO A 308 -13.20 -9.54 -6.03
CA PRO A 308 -13.50 -9.93 -7.40
C PRO A 308 -13.33 -8.73 -8.36
N TYR A 309 -12.83 -9.01 -9.57
CA TYR A 309 -12.68 -7.99 -10.61
C TYR A 309 -14.01 -7.38 -11.02
N ASP A 310 -14.06 -6.04 -11.13
CA ASP A 310 -15.28 -5.29 -11.42
C ASP A 310 -15.05 -4.00 -12.24
N SER A 311 -16.15 -3.27 -12.49
CA SER A 311 -16.15 -2.03 -13.28
C SER A 311 -15.35 -0.89 -12.62
N HIS A 312 -15.30 -0.80 -11.29
CA HIS A 312 -14.54 0.22 -10.59
C HIS A 312 -13.03 0.03 -10.77
N MET A 313 -12.57 -1.23 -10.79
CA MET A 313 -11.18 -1.55 -11.11
C MET A 313 -10.85 -1.23 -12.57
N MET A 314 -11.78 -1.51 -13.51
CA MET A 314 -11.62 -1.11 -14.91
C MET A 314 -11.45 0.40 -15.05
N ASP A 315 -12.29 1.18 -14.39
CA ASP A 315 -12.24 2.64 -14.42
C ASP A 315 -10.94 3.20 -13.85
N TYR A 316 -10.47 2.63 -12.75
CA TYR A 316 -9.20 3.02 -12.15
C TYR A 316 -8.02 2.75 -13.08
N LEU A 317 -7.98 1.56 -13.68
CA LEU A 317 -6.95 1.18 -14.66
C LEU A 317 -6.96 2.11 -15.88
N ARG A 318 -8.14 2.47 -16.43
CA ARG A 318 -8.27 3.43 -17.51
C ARG A 318 -7.76 4.81 -17.12
N LYS A 319 -8.17 5.32 -15.97
CA LYS A 319 -7.77 6.64 -15.47
C LYS A 319 -6.28 6.74 -15.14
N THR A 320 -5.62 5.61 -14.90
CA THR A 320 -4.17 5.52 -14.72
C THR A 320 -3.41 5.11 -15.98
N GLY A 321 -4.04 5.19 -17.17
CA GLY A 321 -3.40 4.95 -18.48
C GLY A 321 -3.15 3.46 -18.79
N ARG A 322 -3.84 2.53 -18.09
CA ARG A 322 -3.63 1.09 -18.22
C ARG A 322 -4.79 0.36 -18.91
N GLU A 323 -5.38 0.98 -19.94
CA GLU A 323 -6.50 0.41 -20.73
C GLU A 323 -6.18 -0.98 -21.28
N GLU A 324 -4.95 -1.24 -21.71
CA GLU A 324 -4.54 -2.53 -22.26
C GLU A 324 -4.73 -3.66 -21.25
N ILE A 325 -4.49 -3.41 -19.95
CA ILE A 325 -4.77 -4.37 -18.88
C ILE A 325 -6.26 -4.69 -18.81
N VAL A 326 -7.12 -3.68 -18.92
CA VAL A 326 -8.58 -3.88 -18.92
C VAL A 326 -9.01 -4.78 -20.07
N LEU A 327 -8.45 -4.57 -21.27
CA LEU A 327 -8.76 -5.41 -22.45
C LEU A 327 -8.34 -6.87 -22.25
N MET A 328 -7.22 -7.11 -21.57
CA MET A 328 -6.75 -8.46 -21.25
C MET A 328 -7.56 -9.10 -20.14
N ALA A 329 -7.78 -8.40 -19.02
CA ALA A 329 -8.54 -8.89 -17.88
C ALA A 329 -9.99 -9.23 -18.24
N ASN A 330 -10.62 -8.46 -19.11
CA ASN A 330 -11.98 -8.72 -19.57
C ASN A 330 -12.12 -10.07 -20.30
N LYS A 331 -11.05 -10.57 -20.94
CA LYS A 331 -11.09 -11.89 -21.60
C LYS A 331 -11.19 -13.04 -20.60
N ILE A 332 -10.78 -12.83 -19.37
CA ILE A 332 -10.77 -13.83 -18.29
C ILE A 332 -11.60 -13.37 -17.07
N ALA A 333 -12.48 -12.39 -17.23
CA ALA A 333 -13.23 -11.79 -16.12
C ALA A 333 -14.02 -12.80 -15.29
N GLY A 334 -14.53 -13.86 -15.90
CA GLY A 334 -15.20 -14.96 -15.22
C GLY A 334 -14.28 -15.79 -14.30
N ASP A 335 -13.00 -15.85 -14.63
CA ASP A 335 -11.99 -16.53 -13.83
C ASP A 335 -11.40 -15.67 -12.72
N LEU A 336 -11.57 -14.34 -12.82
CA LEU A 336 -11.20 -13.36 -11.79
C LEU A 336 -12.31 -13.16 -10.73
N ARG A 337 -13.11 -14.20 -10.49
CA ARG A 337 -14.15 -14.32 -9.47
C ARG A 337 -14.13 -15.76 -8.93
N ALA A 338 -14.66 -15.99 -7.72
CA ALA A 338 -14.86 -17.35 -7.24
C ALA A 338 -15.86 -18.12 -8.13
N ASP A 339 -15.85 -19.42 -8.06
CA ASP A 339 -16.82 -20.25 -8.76
C ASP A 339 -18.23 -20.05 -8.17
N LYS A 340 -19.27 -20.18 -9.00
CA LYS A 340 -20.66 -19.96 -8.60
C LYS A 340 -21.06 -20.78 -7.36
N ALA A 341 -20.63 -22.02 -7.29
CA ALA A 341 -20.92 -22.92 -6.16
C ALA A 341 -20.35 -22.39 -4.83
N VAL A 342 -19.25 -21.62 -4.85
CA VAL A 342 -18.69 -20.98 -3.66
C VAL A 342 -19.65 -19.92 -3.12
N TYR A 343 -20.22 -19.09 -3.98
CA TYR A 343 -21.17 -18.07 -3.59
C TYR A 343 -22.51 -18.63 -3.13
N GLU A 344 -22.92 -19.78 -3.70
CA GLU A 344 -24.15 -20.47 -3.31
C GLU A 344 -24.04 -21.13 -1.93
N ASN A 345 -22.87 -21.67 -1.59
CA ASN A 345 -22.61 -22.37 -0.32
C ASN A 345 -21.28 -21.92 0.32
N PRO A 346 -21.16 -20.65 0.77
CA PRO A 346 -19.90 -20.10 1.25
C PRO A 346 -19.26 -20.91 2.40
N SER A 347 -20.08 -21.34 3.35
CA SER A 347 -19.62 -22.11 4.53
C SER A 347 -18.96 -23.45 4.19
N LYS A 348 -19.12 -23.93 2.95
CA LYS A 348 -18.46 -25.17 2.49
C LYS A 348 -17.03 -24.91 2.00
N PHE A 349 -16.73 -23.69 1.57
CA PHE A 349 -15.50 -23.36 0.85
C PHE A 349 -14.58 -22.41 1.61
N TYR A 350 -15.14 -21.59 2.50
CA TYR A 350 -14.39 -20.69 3.39
C TYR A 350 -14.21 -21.31 4.77
N ASP A 351 -13.07 -21.09 5.39
CA ASP A 351 -12.79 -21.56 6.76
C ASP A 351 -13.64 -20.82 7.80
N GLN A 352 -14.05 -19.59 7.48
CA GLN A 352 -14.97 -18.76 8.25
C GLN A 352 -15.73 -17.83 7.30
N VAL A 353 -16.99 -17.52 7.63
CA VAL A 353 -17.81 -16.56 6.87
C VAL A 353 -18.32 -15.47 7.81
N ILE A 354 -18.09 -14.21 7.42
CA ILE A 354 -18.56 -13.02 8.13
C ILE A 354 -19.45 -12.24 7.16
N THR A 355 -20.55 -11.66 7.66
CA THR A 355 -21.41 -10.80 6.86
C THR A 355 -21.42 -9.39 7.42
N ILE A 356 -21.23 -8.39 6.57
CA ILE A 356 -21.33 -6.96 6.91
C ILE A 356 -22.34 -6.32 5.95
N ASP A 357 -23.38 -5.72 6.50
CA ASP A 357 -24.32 -4.91 5.74
C ASP A 357 -23.85 -3.45 5.72
N LEU A 358 -23.38 -3.02 4.54
CA LEU A 358 -22.88 -1.66 4.33
C LEU A 358 -23.95 -0.59 4.55
N SER A 359 -25.23 -0.95 4.36
CA SER A 359 -26.34 0.00 4.50
C SER A 359 -26.64 0.39 5.96
N THR A 360 -26.22 -0.47 6.91
CA THR A 360 -26.39 -0.26 8.35
C THR A 360 -25.10 0.12 9.06
N LEU A 361 -23.97 0.11 8.33
CA LEU A 361 -22.67 0.42 8.89
C LEU A 361 -22.56 1.91 9.23
N GLU A 362 -22.40 2.22 10.51
CA GLU A 362 -22.06 3.56 10.97
C GLU A 362 -20.57 3.85 10.81
N PRO A 363 -20.14 5.13 10.78
CA PRO A 363 -18.73 5.47 10.91
C PRO A 363 -18.15 4.85 12.19
N GLN A 364 -16.97 4.23 12.03
CA GLN A 364 -16.28 3.52 13.11
C GLN A 364 -15.13 4.36 13.67
N VAL A 365 -14.83 4.17 14.93
CA VAL A 365 -13.68 4.78 15.61
C VAL A 365 -12.86 3.68 16.27
N SER A 366 -11.59 3.61 15.89
CA SER A 366 -10.62 2.67 16.47
C SER A 366 -9.75 3.34 17.52
N GLY A 367 -9.51 2.66 18.64
CA GLY A 367 -8.68 3.15 19.73
C GLY A 367 -9.45 3.73 20.90
N PRO A 368 -8.74 4.35 21.85
CA PRO A 368 -7.29 4.53 21.92
C PRO A 368 -6.55 3.24 22.33
N TYR A 369 -5.26 3.20 22.05
CA TYR A 369 -4.28 2.20 22.49
C TYR A 369 -4.28 0.85 21.78
N SER A 370 -5.35 0.43 21.12
CA SER A 370 -5.40 -0.81 20.36
C SER A 370 -6.19 -0.58 19.06
N PRO A 371 -5.72 -1.09 17.91
CA PRO A 371 -6.43 -0.94 16.64
C PRO A 371 -7.78 -1.66 16.61
N ASP A 372 -7.94 -2.74 17.38
CA ASP A 372 -9.17 -3.52 17.50
C ASP A 372 -10.13 -3.01 18.58
N ALA A 373 -9.78 -1.92 19.25
CA ALA A 373 -10.73 -1.21 20.12
C ALA A 373 -11.73 -0.40 19.26
N ASP A 374 -12.53 -1.12 18.50
CA ASP A 374 -13.55 -0.58 17.59
C ASP A 374 -14.80 -0.16 18.37
N MET A 375 -15.43 0.92 17.90
CA MET A 375 -16.73 1.37 18.38
C MET A 375 -17.44 2.19 17.28
N ASN A 376 -18.78 2.17 17.31
CA ASN A 376 -19.58 3.06 16.48
C ASN A 376 -19.35 4.52 16.91
N LEU A 377 -19.36 5.44 15.95
CA LEU A 377 -19.21 6.87 16.26
C LEU A 377 -20.31 7.38 17.20
N SER A 378 -21.53 6.85 17.10
CA SER A 378 -22.65 7.19 17.97
C SER A 378 -22.40 6.87 19.44
N GLU A 379 -21.59 5.84 19.75
CA GLU A 379 -21.24 5.39 21.09
C GLU A 379 -20.06 6.15 21.70
N MET A 380 -19.33 6.91 20.88
CA MET A 380 -18.04 7.50 21.29
C MET A 380 -18.18 8.47 22.46
N LYS A 381 -19.23 9.29 22.49
CA LYS A 381 -19.47 10.27 23.55
C LYS A 381 -19.60 9.63 24.93
N GLU A 382 -20.30 8.51 25.01
CA GLU A 382 -20.48 7.75 26.24
C GLU A 382 -19.19 7.02 26.65
N ASN A 383 -18.50 6.42 25.70
CA ASN A 383 -17.23 5.75 25.91
C ASN A 383 -16.14 6.69 26.44
N VAL A 384 -16.05 7.90 25.89
CA VAL A 384 -15.12 8.95 26.37
C VAL A 384 -15.38 9.25 27.84
N LYS A 385 -16.65 9.47 28.21
CA LYS A 385 -17.03 9.74 29.61
C LYS A 385 -16.75 8.54 30.53
N LYS A 386 -17.20 7.35 30.14
CA LYS A 386 -17.06 6.11 30.93
C LYS A 386 -15.59 5.75 31.18
N LYS A 387 -14.72 5.95 30.18
CA LYS A 387 -13.30 5.63 30.28
C LYS A 387 -12.44 6.81 30.76
N GLY A 388 -13.03 7.96 31.07
CA GLY A 388 -12.31 9.16 31.50
C GLY A 388 -11.29 9.65 30.47
N LEU A 389 -11.60 9.54 29.19
CA LEU A 389 -10.73 9.95 28.09
C LEU A 389 -10.91 11.45 27.80
N SER A 390 -9.88 12.08 27.21
CA SER A 390 -9.99 13.46 26.72
C SER A 390 -10.81 13.50 25.42
N ASP A 391 -11.72 14.45 25.33
CA ASP A 391 -12.44 14.79 24.09
C ASP A 391 -11.72 15.88 23.27
N LYS A 392 -10.60 16.39 23.77
CA LYS A 392 -9.78 17.38 23.08
C LYS A 392 -8.96 16.73 21.98
N ILE A 393 -9.17 17.17 20.74
CA ILE A 393 -8.37 16.80 19.58
C ILE A 393 -7.22 17.79 19.46
N GLU A 394 -5.98 17.30 19.42
CA GLU A 394 -4.78 18.15 19.34
C GLU A 394 -4.21 18.25 17.92
N ALA A 395 -4.41 17.23 17.08
CA ALA A 395 -4.04 17.24 15.68
C ALA A 395 -4.91 16.29 14.85
N VAL A 396 -5.07 16.59 13.56
CA VAL A 396 -5.77 15.75 12.58
C VAL A 396 -4.85 15.48 11.41
N LEU A 397 -4.81 14.24 10.94
CA LEU A 397 -4.10 13.83 9.72
C LEU A 397 -5.08 13.16 8.75
N ILE A 398 -5.06 13.60 7.50
CA ILE A 398 -5.69 12.93 6.36
C ILE A 398 -4.57 12.49 5.43
N GLY A 399 -4.47 11.19 5.15
CA GLY A 399 -3.38 10.67 4.33
C GLY A 399 -2.81 9.35 4.84
N SER A 400 -1.47 9.26 4.86
CA SER A 400 -0.75 8.01 5.11
C SER A 400 -0.92 7.02 3.95
N CYS A 401 -0.52 5.75 4.13
CA CYS A 401 -0.70 4.74 3.09
C CYS A 401 -2.17 4.38 2.85
N THR A 402 -3.03 4.55 3.84
CA THR A 402 -4.41 4.06 3.85
C THR A 402 -5.39 5.02 3.17
N ASN A 403 -5.32 6.32 3.49
CA ASN A 403 -6.31 7.32 3.03
C ASN A 403 -5.65 8.53 2.37
N SER A 404 -4.84 8.27 1.35
CA SER A 404 -4.09 9.27 0.60
C SER A 404 -4.41 9.30 -0.89
N SER A 405 -5.44 8.56 -1.31
CA SER A 405 -5.91 8.55 -2.69
C SER A 405 -6.54 9.88 -3.09
N TYR A 406 -6.66 10.10 -4.39
CA TYR A 406 -7.38 11.27 -4.90
C TYR A 406 -8.84 11.30 -4.41
N GLU A 407 -9.50 10.14 -4.29
CA GLU A 407 -10.87 10.02 -3.79
C GLU A 407 -10.98 10.48 -2.33
N ASP A 408 -10.10 9.99 -1.44
CA ASP A 408 -10.08 10.39 -0.03
C ASP A 408 -9.91 11.90 0.12
N ILE A 409 -8.94 12.45 -0.63
CA ILE A 409 -8.60 13.88 -0.53
C ILE A 409 -9.69 14.76 -1.13
N SER A 410 -10.28 14.37 -2.25
CA SER A 410 -11.38 15.13 -2.87
C SER A 410 -12.62 15.17 -1.97
N ARG A 411 -12.93 14.04 -1.32
CA ARG A 411 -14.01 13.98 -0.31
C ARG A 411 -13.71 14.91 0.88
N ALA A 412 -12.50 14.87 1.41
CA ALA A 412 -12.07 15.75 2.50
C ALA A 412 -12.11 17.22 2.09
N ALA A 413 -11.67 17.55 0.88
CA ALA A 413 -11.69 18.91 0.35
C ALA A 413 -13.13 19.43 0.17
N SER A 414 -14.06 18.58 -0.28
CA SER A 414 -15.49 18.93 -0.38
C SER A 414 -16.08 19.28 0.98
N ILE A 415 -15.78 18.48 2.02
CA ILE A 415 -16.25 18.74 3.39
C ILE A 415 -15.63 20.05 3.91
N ALA A 416 -14.33 20.25 3.67
CA ALA A 416 -13.64 21.46 4.07
C ALA A 416 -14.22 22.71 3.41
N GLN A 417 -14.57 22.63 2.11
CA GLN A 417 -15.20 23.75 1.39
C GLN A 417 -16.57 24.08 1.98
N GLN A 418 -17.42 23.08 2.24
CA GLN A 418 -18.72 23.29 2.89
C GLN A 418 -18.56 23.95 4.27
N ALA A 419 -17.57 23.53 5.05
CA ALA A 419 -17.28 24.16 6.34
C ALA A 419 -16.89 25.65 6.19
N LEU A 420 -16.04 25.98 5.22
CA LEU A 420 -15.66 27.37 4.92
C LEU A 420 -16.84 28.22 4.49
N ASP A 421 -17.71 27.67 3.63
CA ASP A 421 -18.92 28.37 3.14
C ASP A 421 -19.90 28.69 4.29
N HIS A 422 -19.84 27.93 5.38
CA HIS A 422 -20.61 28.17 6.62
C HIS A 422 -19.80 28.93 7.71
N GLY A 423 -18.64 29.48 7.38
CA GLY A 423 -17.79 30.22 8.32
C GLY A 423 -17.18 29.37 9.43
N ILE A 424 -17.11 28.05 9.25
CA ILE A 424 -16.52 27.10 10.20
C ILE A 424 -15.04 26.97 9.90
N SER A 425 -14.21 27.06 10.95
CA SER A 425 -12.77 26.86 10.85
C SER A 425 -12.30 25.73 11.75
N VAL A 426 -11.17 25.10 11.38
CA VAL A 426 -10.54 24.06 12.22
C VAL A 426 -9.96 24.68 13.50
N LYS A 427 -10.12 23.94 14.61
CA LYS A 427 -9.69 24.38 15.96
C LYS A 427 -8.33 23.79 16.38
N CYS A 428 -7.76 22.89 15.56
CA CYS A 428 -6.49 22.25 15.84
C CYS A 428 -5.66 22.13 14.54
N PRO A 429 -4.34 21.89 14.62
CA PRO A 429 -3.53 21.63 13.45
C PRO A 429 -4.08 20.45 12.63
N MET A 430 -4.23 20.65 11.33
CA MET A 430 -4.69 19.63 10.40
C MET A 430 -3.65 19.46 9.30
N PHE A 431 -3.31 18.19 9.01
CA PHE A 431 -2.31 17.81 8.04
C PHE A 431 -2.97 17.01 6.92
N LEU A 432 -2.48 17.21 5.70
CA LEU A 432 -2.92 16.47 4.52
C LEU A 432 -1.70 15.92 3.77
N SER A 433 -1.70 14.63 3.46
CA SER A 433 -0.61 13.96 2.74
C SER A 433 -1.15 13.22 1.51
N PRO A 434 -0.93 13.73 0.28
CA PRO A 434 -1.20 12.99 -0.95
C PRO A 434 -0.29 11.77 -1.06
N GLY A 435 -0.84 10.65 -1.54
CA GLY A 435 -0.13 9.36 -1.58
C GLY A 435 0.96 9.28 -2.63
N SER A 436 0.89 10.11 -3.68
CA SER A 436 1.88 10.13 -4.76
C SER A 436 1.96 11.50 -5.43
N ASN A 437 2.99 11.67 -6.24
CA ASN A 437 3.12 12.84 -7.11
C ASN A 437 1.98 12.91 -8.15
N LEU A 438 1.44 11.77 -8.58
CA LEU A 438 0.30 11.71 -9.48
C LEU A 438 -0.96 12.25 -8.80
N VAL A 439 -1.26 11.78 -7.59
CA VAL A 439 -2.36 12.29 -6.77
C VAL A 439 -2.20 13.79 -6.55
N LYS A 440 -0.99 14.23 -6.16
CA LYS A 440 -0.69 15.64 -5.92
C LYS A 440 -0.89 16.52 -7.15
N ALA A 441 -0.39 16.08 -8.31
CA ALA A 441 -0.56 16.80 -9.57
C ALA A 441 -2.05 16.89 -9.98
N THR A 442 -2.79 15.81 -9.77
CA THR A 442 -4.24 15.77 -10.03
C THR A 442 -4.99 16.74 -9.13
N MET A 443 -4.67 16.76 -7.83
CA MET A 443 -5.23 17.73 -6.87
C MET A 443 -4.93 19.19 -7.25
N ASP A 444 -3.71 19.46 -7.71
CA ASP A 444 -3.31 20.82 -8.12
C ASP A 444 -4.08 21.24 -9.38
N ARG A 445 -4.20 20.34 -10.37
CA ARG A 445 -4.98 20.58 -11.59
C ARG A 445 -6.45 20.91 -11.27
N ASP A 446 -7.05 20.18 -10.35
CA ASP A 446 -8.48 20.29 -10.02
C ASP A 446 -8.76 21.32 -8.91
N GLY A 447 -7.74 22.08 -8.49
CA GLY A 447 -7.87 23.18 -7.51
C GLY A 447 -8.06 22.75 -6.06
N LEU A 448 -8.03 21.44 -5.75
CA LEU A 448 -8.26 20.90 -4.40
C LEU A 448 -7.20 21.37 -3.39
N THR A 449 -5.98 21.64 -3.85
CA THR A 449 -4.91 22.20 -3.01
C THR A 449 -5.27 23.59 -2.46
N ARG A 450 -6.03 24.42 -3.19
CA ARG A 450 -6.42 25.76 -2.77
C ARG A 450 -7.46 25.71 -1.64
N SER A 451 -8.50 24.90 -1.81
CA SER A 451 -9.53 24.69 -0.79
C SER A 451 -8.94 24.08 0.49
N SER A 452 -8.03 23.12 0.34
CA SER A 452 -7.33 22.52 1.47
C SER A 452 -6.42 23.52 2.22
N ARG A 453 -5.74 24.45 1.53
CA ARG A 453 -4.91 25.47 2.18
C ARG A 453 -5.70 26.48 2.99
N ASN A 454 -6.90 26.83 2.55
CA ASN A 454 -7.75 27.81 3.23
C ASN A 454 -8.42 27.21 4.49
N SER A 455 -8.69 25.91 4.48
CA SER A 455 -9.31 25.19 5.60
C SER A 455 -8.29 24.57 6.56
N VAL A 456 -7.08 24.27 6.09
CA VAL A 456 -6.02 23.57 6.82
C VAL A 456 -4.95 24.58 7.21
N SER A 457 -4.68 24.71 8.50
CA SER A 457 -3.67 25.66 9.02
C SER A 457 -2.24 25.35 8.54
N ARG A 458 -1.99 24.14 8.04
CA ARG A 458 -0.76 23.75 7.33
C ARG A 458 -1.06 22.58 6.39
N CYS A 459 -1.10 22.82 5.09
CA CYS A 459 -0.92 21.76 4.10
C CYS A 459 0.56 21.38 4.10
N SER A 460 0.96 20.45 4.95
CA SER A 460 2.26 19.85 4.82
C SER A 460 2.15 18.79 3.72
N ARG A 461 2.91 18.95 2.64
CA ARG A 461 3.29 17.82 1.81
C ARG A 461 4.14 16.95 2.73
N MET A 462 3.55 15.95 3.35
CA MET A 462 4.35 14.89 3.93
C MET A 462 4.93 14.11 2.75
N PRO A 463 6.26 14.02 2.61
CA PRO A 463 6.80 12.93 1.86
C PRO A 463 6.25 11.66 2.48
N ALA A 464 6.09 10.63 1.70
CA ALA A 464 5.45 9.39 2.08
C ALA A 464 6.21 8.57 3.15
N GLY A 465 7.10 9.13 3.88
CA GLY A 465 7.82 8.51 4.96
C GLY A 465 7.14 8.72 6.31
N ARG A 466 6.75 7.64 6.89
CA ARG A 466 6.15 7.42 8.22
C ARG A 466 4.63 7.62 8.33
N ALA A 467 3.95 6.60 7.90
CA ALA A 467 2.82 6.07 8.63
C ALA A 467 3.26 5.36 9.93
N SER A 468 4.52 4.93 10.05
CA SER A 468 5.07 4.44 11.30
C SER A 468 5.41 5.62 12.21
N ALA A 469 4.50 5.87 13.12
CA ALA A 469 4.55 6.67 14.29
C ALA A 469 5.95 6.93 14.85
N CYS A 470 6.48 8.07 14.54
CA CYS A 470 7.32 8.84 15.44
C CYS A 470 7.25 10.30 15.04
N GLY A 471 6.11 10.93 15.32
CA GLY A 471 6.11 12.34 15.56
C GLY A 471 7.01 12.58 16.77
N THR A 472 8.31 12.76 16.56
CA THR A 472 9.13 13.47 17.53
C THR A 472 8.70 14.91 17.45
N GLY A 473 7.51 15.20 18.02
CA GLY A 473 7.18 16.56 18.37
C GLY A 473 8.28 17.07 19.30
N ARG A 474 9.17 17.91 18.79
CA ARG A 474 9.86 18.85 19.65
C ARG A 474 8.81 19.80 20.21
N THR A 475 8.03 19.34 21.14
CA THR A 475 7.33 20.20 22.06
C THR A 475 8.28 20.47 23.22
N THR A 476 8.93 21.62 23.18
CA THR A 476 9.40 22.31 24.36
C THR A 476 8.17 22.63 25.22
N ARG A 477 7.76 21.67 26.02
CA ARG A 477 7.00 21.71 27.27
C ARG A 477 6.23 20.40 27.41
N SER A 478 6.38 19.77 28.53
CA SER A 478 5.67 18.56 28.94
C SER A 478 4.15 18.81 28.96
N VAL A 479 3.49 18.41 27.87
CA VAL A 479 2.04 18.30 27.84
C VAL A 479 1.71 16.81 27.74
N ARG A 480 0.95 16.31 28.67
CA ARG A 480 0.38 14.95 28.60
C ARG A 480 -0.66 14.94 27.47
N THR A 481 -0.26 14.47 26.31
CA THR A 481 -1.13 14.36 25.14
C THR A 481 -1.79 12.99 25.13
N ARG A 482 -3.08 12.95 25.31
CA ARG A 482 -3.91 11.77 24.98
C ARG A 482 -4.60 12.08 23.68
N SER A 483 -4.13 11.50 22.58
CA SER A 483 -4.73 11.74 21.25
C SER A 483 -5.77 10.67 20.93
N PHE A 484 -6.93 11.12 20.51
CA PHE A 484 -7.89 10.35 19.76
C PHE A 484 -7.60 10.54 18.27
N THR A 485 -7.33 9.48 17.55
CA THR A 485 -7.28 9.50 16.09
C THR A 485 -8.63 9.05 15.57
N ALA A 486 -9.44 9.99 15.12
CA ALA A 486 -10.60 9.65 14.31
C ALA A 486 -10.10 9.05 13.01
N SER A 487 -10.43 7.80 12.76
CA SER A 487 -10.36 7.05 11.48
C SER A 487 -9.07 7.06 10.67
N THR A 488 -7.89 7.31 11.22
CA THR A 488 -6.61 7.17 10.51
C THR A 488 -5.56 6.46 11.35
N ALA A 489 -5.94 5.39 12.05
CA ALA A 489 -4.94 4.54 12.68
C ALA A 489 -4.20 3.77 11.60
N THR A 490 -3.02 4.25 11.25
CA THR A 490 -1.98 3.36 10.76
C THR A 490 -1.47 2.55 11.93
N SER A 491 -1.07 1.33 11.71
CA SER A 491 -0.54 0.37 12.67
C SER A 491 0.80 0.77 13.33
N GLY A 492 1.14 2.01 13.31
CA GLY A 492 2.13 2.52 14.22
C GLY A 492 1.35 2.99 15.44
N SER A 493 1.39 2.25 16.54
CA SER A 493 0.93 2.72 17.83
C SER A 493 1.42 4.16 18.03
N VAL A 494 0.53 5.14 17.88
CA VAL A 494 0.73 6.43 18.53
C VAL A 494 0.54 6.15 20.01
N THR A 495 1.43 5.35 20.58
CA THR A 495 1.68 5.35 21.99
C THR A 495 2.33 6.69 22.29
N THR A 496 1.53 7.68 22.57
CA THR A 496 1.95 8.74 23.47
C THR A 496 2.14 8.08 24.84
N GLY A 497 3.15 7.24 24.93
CA GLY A 497 3.68 6.81 26.20
C GLY A 497 4.33 8.01 26.83
N THR A 498 3.63 8.68 27.72
CA THR A 498 4.28 9.47 28.77
C THR A 498 5.01 8.49 29.68
N ARG A 499 6.13 7.96 29.24
CA ARG A 499 7.18 7.58 30.17
C ARG A 499 7.91 8.88 30.50
N SER A 500 7.79 9.31 31.74
CA SER A 500 8.76 10.21 32.32
C SER A 500 10.12 9.55 32.13
N LEU A 501 10.90 10.06 31.18
CA LEU A 501 12.32 9.78 31.11
C LEU A 501 12.93 10.43 32.36
N LYS A 502 12.96 9.68 33.47
CA LYS A 502 14.03 9.88 34.44
C LYS A 502 15.31 9.75 33.62
N ARG A 503 16.13 10.78 33.64
CA ARG A 503 17.51 10.75 33.16
C ARG A 503 18.19 9.55 33.82
N SER A 504 18.29 8.43 33.15
CA SER A 504 19.30 7.46 33.40
C SER A 504 20.49 7.86 32.54
N SER A 505 21.53 8.29 33.20
CA SER A 505 22.87 8.53 32.68
C SER A 505 23.28 7.39 31.77
N CYS A 506 23.60 7.70 30.52
CA CYS A 506 24.24 6.81 29.57
C CYS A 506 25.55 6.30 30.23
N PRO A 507 25.77 5.00 30.36
CA PRO A 507 27.09 4.52 30.78
C PRO A 507 28.06 4.81 29.63
N ARG A 508 29.10 5.55 29.92
CA ARG A 508 30.28 5.65 29.07
C ARG A 508 30.79 4.22 28.82
N ILE A 509 30.82 3.81 27.57
CA ILE A 509 31.59 2.65 27.14
C ILE A 509 33.06 3.01 27.32
N SER A 510 33.64 2.57 28.41
CA SER A 510 35.09 2.55 28.60
C SER A 510 35.66 1.41 27.76
N ARG A 511 36.61 1.78 26.92
CA ARG A 511 37.53 0.85 26.24
C ARG A 511 38.20 -0.04 27.27
N SER A 512 38.06 -1.35 27.15
CA SER A 512 39.08 -2.29 27.56
C SER A 512 39.16 -3.41 26.51
N LEU A 513 40.07 -3.20 25.57
CA LEU A 513 40.75 -4.27 24.87
C LEU A 513 41.67 -4.95 25.87
N THR A 514 41.51 -6.24 26.11
CA THR A 514 42.64 -7.17 26.26
C THR A 514 42.16 -8.62 26.23
N ARG A 515 42.65 -9.32 25.22
CA ARG A 515 43.20 -10.68 25.14
C ARG A 515 42.49 -11.82 25.91
N SER A 516 42.02 -12.84 25.19
CA SER A 516 42.75 -14.12 25.15
C SER A 516 42.17 -15.03 24.08
N ALA A 517 43.03 -15.41 23.18
CA ALA A 517 42.88 -16.57 22.32
C ALA A 517 43.07 -17.85 23.15
N ALA A 518 42.24 -18.85 22.92
CA ALA A 518 42.62 -20.25 23.13
C ALA A 518 41.89 -21.09 22.11
N VAL A 519 42.67 -21.49 21.12
CA VAL A 519 42.40 -22.61 20.20
C VAL A 519 42.66 -23.89 20.98
N SER A 520 41.81 -24.89 20.84
CA SER A 520 42.25 -26.30 20.79
C SER A 520 41.13 -27.24 20.29
N PRO A 521 41.50 -28.42 19.77
CA PRO A 521 40.96 -28.92 18.53
C PRO A 521 40.12 -30.18 18.64
N LEU A 522 39.47 -30.51 17.51
CA LEU A 522 39.10 -31.83 16.93
C LEU A 522 39.25 -33.07 17.84
N THR A 523 38.22 -33.90 17.94
CA THR A 523 38.27 -35.31 17.47
C THR A 523 36.88 -35.97 17.56
N ARG A 524 36.56 -36.61 16.47
CA ARG A 524 35.61 -37.68 16.11
C ARG A 524 34.19 -37.34 15.88
#